data_1acd1407b2e7fb9106855c6d8d78cb17
#
_entry.id   1acd1407b2e7fb9106855c6d8d78cb17
#
_cell.length_a   1.000
_cell.length_b   1.000
_cell.length_c   1.000
_cell.angle_alpha   90.00
_cell.angle_beta   90.00
_cell.angle_gamma   90.00
#
_symmetry.space_group_name_H-M   'P 1'
#
loop_
_entity.id
_entity.type
_entity.pdbx_description
1 polymer ?
#
loop_
_entity_poly.entity_id
_entity_poly.type
_entity_poly.pdbx_seq_one_letter_code
_entity_poly.pdbx_strand_id
1 'polypeptide(L)'
;MIEIHQFPCLNDNYGYLVHDPDSGQTAAIDTPDADKYLAEAAAKGWTITAIWNTHWHPDHAGGNLKVKAATGCEIIGPRGEAAKIPGIEVQVGGGDTVMLGERKAHVIDVPGHTLGHIMFHMPDDGAAFVGDAVFALGCGRVFEGDMPMMWSSMQAIKTLPPETTLYCAHEYTQANARFAETIETDNAALMDYVAEIDAKRARGERTVPMGLARELATNPFLRADVPELQAAMGHAGDAAATFGEIRGRKDRF
;
A
#
# COMPACT_ATOMS: atom_id res chain seq x y z
N MET A 1 -6.33 20.69 -3.21
CA MET A 1 -5.86 19.34 -3.61
C MET A 1 -4.52 19.12 -2.96
N ILE A 2 -4.25 17.94 -2.39
CA ILE A 2 -2.95 17.60 -1.80
C ILE A 2 -1.85 17.51 -2.86
N GLU A 3 -0.61 17.72 -2.43
CA GLU A 3 0.59 17.42 -3.22
C GLU A 3 1.24 16.15 -2.66
N ILE A 4 1.44 15.14 -3.50
CA ILE A 4 2.10 13.88 -3.12
C ILE A 4 3.49 13.84 -3.74
N HIS A 5 4.53 13.80 -2.90
CA HIS A 5 5.91 13.63 -3.32
C HIS A 5 6.38 12.21 -3.02
N GLN A 6 6.57 11.43 -4.09
CA GLN A 6 7.07 10.06 -4.02
C GLN A 6 8.56 10.03 -4.35
N PHE A 7 9.34 9.29 -3.56
CA PHE A 7 10.78 9.14 -3.75
C PHE A 7 11.25 7.72 -3.37
N PRO A 8 12.36 7.23 -3.94
CA PRO A 8 12.91 5.93 -3.56
C PRO A 8 13.55 5.99 -2.17
N CYS A 9 13.31 4.94 -1.38
CA CYS A 9 13.92 4.69 -0.07
C CYS A 9 14.51 3.30 -0.04
N LEU A 10 15.54 3.09 0.79
CA LEU A 10 16.21 1.80 0.95
C LEU A 10 16.52 1.14 -0.41
N ASN A 11 16.27 -0.16 -0.56
CA ASN A 11 16.57 -0.90 -1.80
C ASN A 11 15.39 -0.87 -2.79
N ASP A 12 14.16 -1.00 -2.30
CA ASP A 12 12.95 -1.13 -3.11
C ASP A 12 11.72 -0.42 -2.53
N ASN A 13 11.85 0.23 -1.36
CA ASN A 13 10.77 1.01 -0.75
C ASN A 13 10.52 2.32 -1.50
N TYR A 14 9.28 2.77 -1.48
CA TYR A 14 8.90 4.14 -1.79
C TYR A 14 8.54 4.91 -0.53
N GLY A 15 9.09 6.11 -0.41
CA GLY A 15 8.66 7.10 0.57
C GLY A 15 7.63 8.04 -0.03
N TYR A 16 6.72 8.52 0.82
CA TYR A 16 5.69 9.48 0.44
C TYR A 16 5.61 10.61 1.45
N LEU A 17 5.67 11.84 0.95
CA LEU A 17 5.26 13.03 1.68
C LEU A 17 3.96 13.53 1.08
N VAL A 18 2.95 13.71 1.91
CA VAL A 18 1.63 14.23 1.54
C VAL A 18 1.50 15.61 2.14
N HIS A 19 1.45 16.62 1.30
CA HIS A 19 1.40 18.03 1.70
C HIS A 19 0.04 18.63 1.38
N ASP A 20 -0.54 19.30 2.35
CA ASP A 20 -1.69 20.17 2.15
C ASP A 20 -1.24 21.61 2.04
N PRO A 21 -1.27 22.22 0.83
CA PRO A 21 -0.78 23.59 0.61
C PRO A 21 -1.66 24.64 1.30
N ASP A 22 -2.92 24.32 1.62
CA ASP A 22 -3.83 25.25 2.25
C ASP A 22 -3.48 25.46 3.73
N SER A 23 -3.09 24.38 4.43
CA SER A 23 -2.69 24.42 5.85
C SER A 23 -1.17 24.48 6.07
N GLY A 24 -0.38 24.12 5.06
CA GLY A 24 1.07 23.94 5.18
C GLY A 24 1.50 22.67 5.93
N GLN A 25 0.55 21.80 6.30
CA GLN A 25 0.85 20.54 6.98
C GLN A 25 1.36 19.48 6.00
N THR A 26 2.25 18.62 6.50
CA THR A 26 2.82 17.51 5.73
C THR A 26 2.81 16.23 6.55
N ALA A 27 2.16 15.19 6.03
CA ALA A 27 2.26 13.84 6.57
C ALA A 27 3.35 13.04 5.85
N ALA A 28 4.19 12.33 6.59
CA ALA A 28 5.05 11.27 6.08
C ALA A 28 4.27 9.94 6.19
N ILE A 29 4.07 9.25 5.07
CA ILE A 29 3.49 7.91 5.09
C ILE A 29 4.60 6.93 5.31
N ASP A 30 4.58 6.25 6.44
CA ASP A 30 5.67 5.43 6.94
C ASP A 30 7.00 6.22 7.02
N THR A 31 8.05 5.64 7.53
CA THR A 31 9.37 6.30 7.61
C THR A 31 10.48 5.24 7.56
N PRO A 32 10.67 4.55 6.43
CA PRO A 32 11.71 3.53 6.30
C PRO A 32 13.13 4.07 6.49
N ASP A 33 13.39 5.30 6.05
CA ASP A 33 14.69 5.98 6.14
C ASP A 33 14.48 7.45 6.55
N ALA A 34 14.77 7.75 7.81
CA ALA A 34 14.55 9.07 8.38
C ALA A 34 15.38 10.17 7.68
N ASP A 35 16.63 9.89 7.32
CA ASP A 35 17.51 10.88 6.66
C ASP A 35 16.97 11.24 5.29
N LYS A 36 16.50 10.24 4.57
CA LYS A 36 15.89 10.44 3.26
C LYS A 36 14.62 11.29 3.36
N TYR A 37 13.72 10.98 4.28
CA TYR A 37 12.49 11.76 4.49
C TYR A 37 12.77 13.22 4.86
N LEU A 38 13.71 13.47 5.78
CA LEU A 38 14.08 14.83 6.16
C LEU A 38 14.72 15.61 5.00
N ALA A 39 15.57 14.97 4.20
CA ALA A 39 16.19 15.57 3.04
C ALA A 39 15.17 15.92 1.94
N GLU A 40 14.23 15.01 1.66
CA GLU A 40 13.19 15.23 0.64
C GLU A 40 12.18 16.31 1.08
N ALA A 41 11.81 16.35 2.37
CA ALA A 41 10.96 17.41 2.91
C ALA A 41 11.66 18.78 2.81
N ALA A 42 12.95 18.84 3.20
CA ALA A 42 13.74 20.07 3.10
C ALA A 42 13.88 20.54 1.64
N ALA A 43 14.11 19.64 0.69
CA ALA A 43 14.20 19.95 -0.74
C ALA A 43 12.89 20.53 -1.31
N LYS A 44 11.75 20.17 -0.72
CA LYS A 44 10.42 20.72 -1.04
C LYS A 44 10.09 22.00 -0.27
N GLY A 45 10.88 22.37 0.74
CA GLY A 45 10.54 23.44 1.67
C GLY A 45 9.39 23.08 2.62
N TRP A 46 9.12 21.81 2.83
CA TRP A 46 8.06 21.31 3.69
C TRP A 46 8.60 20.90 5.07
N THR A 47 7.75 21.01 6.09
CA THR A 47 8.05 20.52 7.44
C THR A 47 7.11 19.35 7.72
N ILE A 48 7.65 18.17 8.06
CA ILE A 48 6.86 17.02 8.45
C ILE A 48 6.17 17.33 9.78
N THR A 49 4.84 17.33 9.79
CA THR A 49 3.99 17.61 10.95
C THR A 49 3.38 16.37 11.56
N ALA A 50 3.26 15.29 10.78
CA ALA A 50 2.77 14.00 11.22
C ALA A 50 3.48 12.85 10.49
N ILE A 51 3.56 11.70 11.15
CA ILE A 51 3.88 10.41 10.54
C ILE A 51 2.60 9.57 10.61
N TRP A 52 2.20 8.96 9.49
CA TRP A 52 1.10 8.02 9.39
C TRP A 52 1.65 6.63 9.08
N ASN A 53 1.80 5.77 10.10
CA ASN A 53 2.27 4.41 9.89
C ASN A 53 1.13 3.49 9.45
N THR A 54 1.40 2.70 8.42
CA THR A 54 0.47 1.66 7.94
C THR A 54 0.55 0.39 8.80
N HIS A 55 1.75 0.02 9.24
CA HIS A 55 2.04 -1.13 10.09
C HIS A 55 3.43 -1.02 10.76
N TRP A 56 3.79 -2.02 11.57
CA TRP A 56 4.94 -1.95 12.48
C TRP A 56 6.29 -2.34 11.90
N HIS A 57 6.40 -2.92 10.72
CA HIS A 57 7.68 -3.43 10.21
C HIS A 57 8.77 -2.36 10.21
N PRO A 58 10.06 -2.75 10.44
CA PRO A 58 11.15 -1.77 10.58
C PRO A 58 11.35 -0.88 9.35
N ASP A 59 11.10 -1.42 8.16
CA ASP A 59 11.16 -0.68 6.89
C ASP A 59 9.92 0.20 6.63
N HIS A 60 9.04 0.36 7.64
CA HIS A 60 7.91 1.29 7.67
C HIS A 60 7.95 2.22 8.87
N ALA A 61 8.34 1.73 10.04
CA ALA A 61 8.32 2.51 11.28
C ALA A 61 9.70 2.80 11.87
N GLY A 62 10.78 2.27 11.28
CA GLY A 62 12.12 2.33 11.85
C GLY A 62 12.71 3.75 11.97
N GLY A 63 12.28 4.68 11.11
CA GLY A 63 12.73 6.07 11.13
C GLY A 63 11.94 7.01 12.05
N ASN A 64 10.81 6.54 12.62
CA ASN A 64 9.87 7.37 13.38
C ASN A 64 10.53 8.29 14.40
N LEU A 65 11.31 7.72 15.32
CA LEU A 65 11.92 8.48 16.43
C LEU A 65 12.90 9.56 15.93
N LYS A 66 13.65 9.27 14.87
CA LYS A 66 14.61 10.22 14.31
C LYS A 66 13.90 11.38 13.59
N VAL A 67 12.86 11.09 12.80
CA VAL A 67 12.05 12.13 12.16
C VAL A 67 11.38 12.98 13.24
N LYS A 68 10.77 12.36 14.25
CA LYS A 68 10.14 13.07 15.36
C LYS A 68 11.12 13.96 16.13
N ALA A 69 12.32 13.47 16.42
CA ALA A 69 13.33 14.25 17.12
C ALA A 69 13.75 15.51 16.32
N ALA A 70 13.75 15.43 14.98
CA ALA A 70 14.13 16.53 14.12
C ALA A 70 12.99 17.55 13.88
N THR A 71 11.73 17.11 13.90
CA THR A 71 10.59 17.93 13.45
C THR A 71 9.57 18.24 14.55
N GLY A 72 9.53 17.42 15.61
CA GLY A 72 8.47 17.48 16.64
C GLY A 72 7.13 16.89 16.15
N CYS A 73 7.08 16.19 15.01
CA CYS A 73 5.85 15.65 14.44
C CYS A 73 5.13 14.66 15.36
N GLU A 74 3.82 14.54 15.19
CA GLU A 74 3.01 13.51 15.84
C GLU A 74 3.13 12.17 15.10
N ILE A 75 3.14 11.05 15.83
CA ILE A 75 3.17 9.70 15.24
C ILE A 75 1.82 9.05 15.42
N ILE A 76 1.15 8.79 14.30
CA ILE A 76 -0.17 8.17 14.19
C ILE A 76 0.01 6.79 13.56
N GLY A 77 -0.65 5.76 14.10
CA GLY A 77 -0.53 4.42 13.55
C GLY A 77 -1.57 3.43 14.10
N PRO A 78 -1.52 2.17 13.65
CA PRO A 78 -2.53 1.17 13.99
C PRO A 78 -2.56 0.83 15.47
N ARG A 79 -3.75 0.92 16.06
CA ARG A 79 -4.02 0.56 17.46
C ARG A 79 -3.64 -0.89 17.77
N GLY A 80 -3.90 -1.80 16.82
CA GLY A 80 -3.59 -3.22 16.98
C GLY A 80 -2.10 -3.55 17.08
N GLU A 81 -1.21 -2.62 16.69
CA GLU A 81 0.25 -2.79 16.67
C GLU A 81 1.00 -1.73 17.48
N ALA A 82 0.29 -0.92 18.23
CA ALA A 82 0.85 0.24 18.94
C ALA A 82 2.08 -0.10 19.78
N ALA A 83 2.11 -1.28 20.41
CA ALA A 83 3.25 -1.72 21.23
C ALA A 83 4.54 -1.97 20.43
N LYS A 84 4.42 -2.16 19.11
CA LYS A 84 5.54 -2.44 18.21
C LYS A 84 6.01 -1.21 17.41
N ILE A 85 5.20 -0.13 17.37
CA ILE A 85 5.49 1.10 16.60
C ILE A 85 6.26 2.09 17.46
N PRO A 86 7.52 2.43 17.10
CA PRO A 86 8.33 3.34 17.91
C PRO A 86 7.71 4.73 18.00
N GLY A 87 7.45 5.18 19.21
CA GLY A 87 7.03 6.56 19.50
C GLY A 87 5.59 6.90 19.12
N ILE A 88 4.73 5.91 18.86
CA ILE A 88 3.31 6.14 18.55
C ILE A 88 2.62 6.94 19.64
N GLU A 89 1.84 7.95 19.26
CA GLU A 89 1.08 8.83 20.15
C GLU A 89 -0.42 8.70 19.92
N VAL A 90 -0.83 8.66 18.67
CA VAL A 90 -2.23 8.53 18.27
C VAL A 90 -2.47 7.15 17.65
N GLN A 91 -3.36 6.41 18.28
CA GLN A 91 -3.70 5.04 17.90
C GLN A 91 -5.04 5.03 17.16
N VAL A 92 -5.06 4.57 15.91
CA VAL A 92 -6.23 4.53 15.05
C VAL A 92 -6.50 3.12 14.52
N GLY A 93 -7.72 2.89 14.04
CA GLY A 93 -8.15 1.63 13.42
C GLY A 93 -9.32 1.86 12.49
N GLY A 94 -9.84 0.81 11.89
CA GLY A 94 -10.93 0.89 10.91
C GLY A 94 -12.14 1.67 11.42
N GLY A 95 -12.60 2.62 10.61
CA GLY A 95 -13.68 3.56 10.93
C GLY A 95 -13.23 4.89 11.53
N ASP A 96 -11.99 5.01 11.99
CA ASP A 96 -11.43 6.28 12.44
C ASP A 96 -11.11 7.20 11.24
N THR A 97 -10.87 8.47 11.54
CA THR A 97 -10.43 9.48 10.57
C THR A 97 -9.24 10.24 11.12
N VAL A 98 -8.22 10.42 10.31
CA VAL A 98 -7.10 11.33 10.61
C VAL A 98 -7.18 12.56 9.69
N MET A 99 -6.61 13.67 10.15
CA MET A 99 -6.69 14.95 9.43
C MET A 99 -5.30 15.40 8.99
N LEU A 100 -5.24 15.98 7.79
CA LEU A 100 -4.11 16.77 7.31
C LEU A 100 -4.67 18.16 6.94
N GLY A 101 -4.53 19.13 7.83
CA GLY A 101 -5.31 20.37 7.74
C GLY A 101 -6.80 20.08 7.78
N GLU A 102 -7.52 20.50 6.73
CA GLU A 102 -8.96 20.22 6.55
C GLU A 102 -9.20 18.92 5.75
N ARG A 103 -8.15 18.24 5.28
CA ARG A 103 -8.25 17.03 4.48
C ARG A 103 -8.47 15.81 5.35
N LYS A 104 -9.46 15.01 5.01
CA LYS A 104 -9.81 13.79 5.72
C LYS A 104 -9.15 12.57 5.09
N ALA A 105 -8.54 11.73 5.92
CA ALA A 105 -8.15 10.38 5.54
C ALA A 105 -8.90 9.37 6.41
N HIS A 106 -9.72 8.53 5.78
CA HIS A 106 -10.41 7.43 6.45
C HIS A 106 -9.44 6.29 6.67
N VAL A 107 -9.43 5.78 7.90
CA VAL A 107 -8.63 4.62 8.28
C VAL A 107 -9.44 3.36 8.02
N ILE A 108 -8.84 2.40 7.33
CA ILE A 108 -9.45 1.11 7.00
C ILE A 108 -8.50 0.00 7.43
N ASP A 109 -9.01 -0.96 8.21
CA ASP A 109 -8.24 -2.15 8.58
C ASP A 109 -8.05 -3.05 7.37
N VAL A 110 -6.81 -3.47 7.13
CA VAL A 110 -6.43 -4.40 6.05
C VAL A 110 -5.43 -5.44 6.58
N PRO A 111 -5.85 -6.23 7.59
CA PRO A 111 -4.98 -7.21 8.23
C PRO A 111 -4.62 -8.37 7.31
N GLY A 112 -3.55 -9.09 7.67
CA GLY A 112 -3.08 -10.28 6.96
C GLY A 112 -1.58 -10.28 6.77
N HIS A 113 -1.01 -9.22 6.20
CA HIS A 113 0.44 -9.02 6.17
C HIS A 113 0.99 -8.90 7.60
N THR A 114 0.43 -7.98 8.37
CA THR A 114 0.47 -7.97 9.84
C THR A 114 -0.96 -7.98 10.40
N LEU A 115 -1.14 -8.27 11.68
CA LEU A 115 -2.48 -8.39 12.28
C LEU A 115 -3.20 -7.03 12.42
N GLY A 116 -2.46 -5.95 12.57
CA GLY A 116 -3.04 -4.63 12.77
C GLY A 116 -2.83 -3.68 11.59
N HIS A 117 -2.44 -4.19 10.43
CA HIS A 117 -2.20 -3.35 9.25
C HIS A 117 -3.42 -2.50 8.87
N ILE A 118 -3.20 -1.20 8.63
CA ILE A 118 -4.23 -0.25 8.18
C ILE A 118 -3.82 0.42 6.87
N MET A 119 -4.80 0.97 6.16
CA MET A 119 -4.56 1.90 5.07
C MET A 119 -5.23 3.25 5.32
N PHE A 120 -4.75 4.29 4.66
CA PHE A 120 -5.31 5.64 4.72
C PHE A 120 -5.92 6.00 3.38
N HIS A 121 -7.24 6.22 3.34
CA HIS A 121 -7.98 6.60 2.14
C HIS A 121 -8.41 8.06 2.22
N MET A 122 -7.98 8.87 1.26
CA MET A 122 -8.32 10.29 1.10
C MET A 122 -9.28 10.43 -0.10
N PRO A 123 -10.60 10.27 0.10
CA PRO A 123 -11.56 10.21 -1.00
C PRO A 123 -11.64 11.50 -1.81
N ASP A 124 -11.54 12.66 -1.15
CA ASP A 124 -11.61 13.97 -1.81
C ASP A 124 -10.41 14.24 -2.74
N ASP A 125 -9.31 13.51 -2.55
CA ASP A 125 -8.10 13.60 -3.35
C ASP A 125 -7.87 12.35 -4.22
N GLY A 126 -8.77 11.36 -4.17
CA GLY A 126 -8.70 10.13 -4.95
C GLY A 126 -7.47 9.27 -4.67
N ALA A 127 -6.94 9.31 -3.45
CA ALA A 127 -5.70 8.65 -3.06
C ALA A 127 -5.89 7.66 -1.92
N ALA A 128 -5.20 6.51 -1.97
CA ALA A 128 -5.12 5.57 -0.85
C ALA A 128 -3.69 5.08 -0.65
N PHE A 129 -3.20 5.19 0.58
CA PHE A 129 -1.88 4.68 0.99
C PHE A 129 -2.07 3.32 1.62
N VAL A 130 -1.69 2.29 0.90
CA VAL A 130 -2.07 0.89 1.17
C VAL A 130 -0.95 0.08 1.83
N GLY A 131 0.22 0.68 2.07
CA GLY A 131 1.38 -0.01 2.65
C GLY A 131 1.70 -1.31 1.92
N ASP A 132 1.74 -2.40 2.67
CA ASP A 132 2.03 -3.75 2.20
C ASP A 132 0.78 -4.63 2.06
N ALA A 133 -0.42 -4.06 2.04
CA ALA A 133 -1.64 -4.83 1.80
C ALA A 133 -1.74 -5.28 0.34
N VAL A 134 -1.60 -4.35 -0.62
CA VAL A 134 -1.69 -4.62 -2.05
C VAL A 134 -0.57 -3.92 -2.81
N PHE A 135 -0.02 -4.59 -3.82
CA PHE A 135 0.99 -4.08 -4.74
C PHE A 135 0.47 -4.13 -6.18
N ALA A 136 1.11 -3.44 -7.09
CA ALA A 136 0.81 -3.61 -8.52
C ALA A 136 0.99 -5.08 -8.90
N LEU A 137 -0.10 -5.69 -9.42
CA LEU A 137 -0.21 -7.12 -9.77
C LEU A 137 0.13 -8.09 -8.64
N GLY A 138 0.02 -7.64 -7.37
CA GLY A 138 0.42 -8.44 -6.21
C GLY A 138 -0.29 -8.07 -4.93
N CYS A 139 0.06 -8.77 -3.86
CA CYS A 139 -0.30 -8.42 -2.48
C CYS A 139 0.84 -8.79 -1.52
N GLY A 140 0.77 -8.28 -0.29
CA GLY A 140 1.73 -8.62 0.76
C GLY A 140 1.78 -10.10 1.09
N ARG A 141 2.94 -10.56 1.62
CA ARG A 141 3.01 -11.87 2.26
C ARG A 141 2.13 -11.89 3.51
N VAL A 142 1.54 -13.04 3.78
CA VAL A 142 0.78 -13.28 5.01
C VAL A 142 1.76 -13.77 6.07
N PHE A 143 2.32 -12.84 6.85
CA PHE A 143 3.29 -13.20 7.90
C PHE A 143 2.64 -13.51 9.24
N GLU A 144 1.62 -12.74 9.62
CA GLU A 144 1.01 -12.84 10.95
C GLU A 144 -0.45 -13.31 10.89
N GLY A 145 -1.19 -12.98 9.82
CA GLY A 145 -2.57 -13.38 9.60
C GLY A 145 -2.72 -14.74 8.93
N ASP A 146 -3.90 -14.97 8.38
CA ASP A 146 -4.22 -16.12 7.55
C ASP A 146 -4.78 -15.70 6.17
N MET A 147 -4.95 -16.65 5.26
CA MET A 147 -5.41 -16.38 3.90
C MET A 147 -6.83 -15.82 3.83
N PRO A 148 -7.82 -16.31 4.60
CA PRO A 148 -9.14 -15.68 4.70
C PRO A 148 -9.11 -14.23 5.19
N MET A 149 -8.27 -13.93 6.18
CA MET A 149 -8.08 -12.55 6.69
C MET A 149 -7.53 -11.64 5.61
N MET A 150 -6.47 -12.06 4.91
CA MET A 150 -5.87 -11.26 3.82
C MET A 150 -6.85 -11.11 2.66
N TRP A 151 -7.66 -12.14 2.34
CA TRP A 151 -8.73 -12.02 1.35
C TRP A 151 -9.78 -10.97 1.76
N SER A 152 -10.17 -10.91 3.03
CA SER A 152 -11.08 -9.87 3.53
C SER A 152 -10.50 -8.47 3.32
N SER A 153 -9.19 -8.31 3.49
CA SER A 153 -8.48 -7.05 3.21
C SER A 153 -8.51 -6.69 1.72
N MET A 154 -8.33 -7.68 0.83
CA MET A 154 -8.50 -7.45 -0.61
C MET A 154 -9.93 -7.00 -0.93
N GLN A 155 -10.95 -7.61 -0.31
CA GLN A 155 -12.33 -7.20 -0.48
C GLN A 155 -12.57 -5.77 0.01
N ALA A 156 -11.99 -5.36 1.14
CA ALA A 156 -12.08 -3.99 1.62
C ALA A 156 -11.47 -2.98 0.62
N ILE A 157 -10.30 -3.29 0.05
CA ILE A 157 -9.67 -2.45 -0.98
C ILE A 157 -10.56 -2.36 -2.24
N LYS A 158 -11.20 -3.46 -2.65
CA LYS A 158 -12.12 -3.49 -3.81
C LYS A 158 -13.35 -2.61 -3.64
N THR A 159 -13.72 -2.21 -2.41
CA THR A 159 -14.86 -1.31 -2.16
C THR A 159 -14.55 0.15 -2.43
N LEU A 160 -13.29 0.53 -2.58
CA LEU A 160 -12.91 1.90 -2.90
C LEU A 160 -13.40 2.28 -4.31
N PRO A 161 -13.65 3.58 -4.58
CA PRO A 161 -13.97 4.05 -5.93
C PRO A 161 -12.92 3.60 -6.94
N PRO A 162 -13.32 3.06 -8.11
CA PRO A 162 -12.35 2.53 -9.10
C PRO A 162 -11.31 3.54 -9.61
N GLU A 163 -11.62 4.83 -9.55
CA GLU A 163 -10.73 5.94 -9.90
C GLU A 163 -9.66 6.22 -8.84
N THR A 164 -9.70 5.53 -7.70
CA THR A 164 -8.70 5.71 -6.62
C THR A 164 -7.31 5.30 -7.10
N THR A 165 -6.34 6.18 -6.84
CA THR A 165 -4.91 5.87 -7.03
C THR A 165 -4.35 5.24 -5.76
N LEU A 166 -3.74 4.06 -5.89
CA LEU A 166 -3.15 3.31 -4.79
C LEU A 166 -1.64 3.56 -4.73
N TYR A 167 -1.15 3.90 -3.53
CA TYR A 167 0.26 4.13 -3.22
C TYR A 167 0.74 3.03 -2.29
N CYS A 168 1.40 2.02 -2.84
CA CYS A 168 1.99 0.91 -2.08
C CYS A 168 3.47 1.18 -1.76
N ALA A 169 4.02 0.43 -0.81
CA ALA A 169 5.33 0.75 -0.26
C ALA A 169 6.53 0.26 -1.10
N HIS A 170 6.35 -0.68 -2.03
CA HIS A 170 7.47 -1.34 -2.70
C HIS A 170 7.36 -1.40 -4.23
N GLU A 171 8.52 -1.38 -4.91
CA GLU A 171 8.64 -1.60 -6.36
C GLU A 171 8.79 -3.10 -6.69
N TYR A 172 7.76 -3.87 -6.43
CA TYR A 172 7.72 -5.31 -6.72
C TYR A 172 7.04 -5.64 -8.05
N THR A 173 6.60 -4.64 -8.79
CA THR A 173 5.69 -4.78 -9.92
C THR A 173 6.17 -5.75 -10.99
N GLN A 174 7.45 -5.67 -11.39
CA GLN A 174 7.97 -6.54 -12.44
C GLN A 174 8.04 -8.02 -12.02
N ALA A 175 8.37 -8.30 -10.74
CA ALA A 175 8.36 -9.65 -10.20
C ALA A 175 6.92 -10.17 -10.02
N ASN A 176 5.98 -9.29 -9.68
CA ASN A 176 4.57 -9.63 -9.60
C ASN A 176 3.97 -9.89 -10.99
N ALA A 177 4.31 -9.07 -11.99
CA ALA A 177 3.88 -9.23 -13.38
C ALA A 177 4.23 -10.63 -13.91
N ARG A 178 5.51 -11.04 -13.78
CA ARG A 178 5.95 -12.39 -14.18
C ARG A 178 5.16 -13.51 -13.50
N PHE A 179 4.78 -13.33 -12.26
CA PHE A 179 3.94 -14.31 -11.57
C PHE A 179 2.50 -14.26 -12.09
N ALA A 180 1.90 -13.07 -12.23
CA ALA A 180 0.52 -12.91 -12.67
C ALA A 180 0.27 -13.56 -14.04
N GLU A 181 1.22 -13.47 -14.98
CA GLU A 181 1.17 -14.14 -16.30
C GLU A 181 1.08 -15.67 -16.17
N THR A 182 1.59 -16.27 -15.10
CA THR A 182 1.46 -17.72 -14.88
C THR A 182 0.09 -18.12 -14.31
N ILE A 183 -0.68 -17.16 -13.82
CA ILE A 183 -1.99 -17.39 -13.20
C ILE A 183 -3.13 -17.15 -14.20
N GLU A 184 -3.09 -16.05 -14.96
CA GLU A 184 -4.13 -15.68 -15.94
C GLU A 184 -3.50 -15.50 -17.34
N THR A 185 -3.29 -16.60 -18.04
CA THR A 185 -2.64 -16.62 -19.38
C THR A 185 -3.47 -15.98 -20.49
N ASP A 186 -4.79 -15.91 -20.30
CA ASP A 186 -5.75 -15.44 -21.33
C ASP A 186 -6.32 -14.03 -21.01
N ASN A 187 -5.79 -13.34 -19.99
CA ASN A 187 -6.21 -12.00 -19.64
C ASN A 187 -5.47 -10.95 -20.49
N ALA A 188 -6.10 -10.49 -21.58
CA ALA A 188 -5.50 -9.52 -22.50
C ALA A 188 -5.11 -8.20 -21.79
N ALA A 189 -5.94 -7.72 -20.84
CA ALA A 189 -5.63 -6.51 -20.08
C ALA A 189 -4.39 -6.67 -19.22
N LEU A 190 -4.16 -7.88 -18.67
CA LEU A 190 -2.94 -8.19 -17.94
C LEU A 190 -1.73 -8.18 -18.88
N MET A 191 -1.82 -8.79 -20.08
CA MET A 191 -0.71 -8.81 -21.03
C MET A 191 -0.31 -7.41 -21.47
N ASP A 192 -1.29 -6.53 -21.75
CA ASP A 192 -1.04 -5.12 -22.10
C ASP A 192 -0.35 -4.38 -20.94
N TYR A 193 -0.80 -4.65 -19.71
CA TYR A 193 -0.21 -4.02 -18.51
C TYR A 193 1.23 -4.49 -18.28
N VAL A 194 1.51 -5.78 -18.43
CA VAL A 194 2.87 -6.34 -18.32
C VAL A 194 3.81 -5.70 -19.33
N ALA A 195 3.38 -5.56 -20.61
CA ALA A 195 4.18 -4.90 -21.63
C ALA A 195 4.50 -3.43 -21.27
N GLU A 196 3.54 -2.69 -20.72
CA GLU A 196 3.76 -1.32 -20.22
C GLU A 196 4.77 -1.29 -19.05
N ILE A 197 4.62 -2.21 -18.08
CA ILE A 197 5.52 -2.33 -16.92
C ILE A 197 6.95 -2.59 -17.41
N ASP A 198 7.15 -3.55 -18.30
CA ASP A 198 8.48 -3.88 -18.81
C ASP A 198 9.10 -2.70 -19.57
N ALA A 199 8.31 -1.99 -20.37
CA ALA A 199 8.77 -0.80 -21.06
C ALA A 199 9.19 0.31 -20.08
N LYS A 200 8.43 0.55 -19.00
CA LYS A 200 8.80 1.52 -17.95
C LYS A 200 10.07 1.09 -17.22
N ARG A 201 10.15 -0.18 -16.79
CA ARG A 201 11.31 -0.68 -16.04
C ARG A 201 12.58 -0.71 -16.89
N ALA A 202 12.48 -0.97 -18.19
CA ALA A 202 13.61 -0.87 -19.12
C ALA A 202 14.19 0.55 -19.20
N ARG A 203 13.37 1.59 -18.94
CA ARG A 203 13.81 2.99 -18.85
C ARG A 203 14.18 3.43 -17.44
N GLY A 204 14.13 2.53 -16.45
CA GLY A 204 14.35 2.87 -15.04
C GLY A 204 13.20 3.67 -14.39
N GLU A 205 12.04 3.74 -15.04
CA GLU A 205 10.87 4.44 -14.54
C GLU A 205 10.15 3.60 -13.48
N ARG A 206 9.55 4.29 -12.49
CA ARG A 206 8.69 3.66 -11.49
C ARG A 206 7.38 3.20 -12.09
N THR A 207 6.78 2.16 -11.50
CA THR A 207 5.48 1.62 -11.91
C THR A 207 4.37 1.90 -10.88
N VAL A 208 4.74 2.40 -9.72
CA VAL A 208 3.87 2.87 -8.64
C VAL A 208 3.83 4.40 -8.72
N PRO A 209 2.67 5.07 -8.47
CA PRO A 209 1.40 4.51 -8.02
C PRO A 209 0.62 3.79 -9.12
N MET A 210 -0.39 3.03 -8.70
CA MET A 210 -1.23 2.21 -9.58
C MET A 210 -2.70 2.60 -9.45
N GLY A 211 -3.46 2.51 -10.56
CA GLY A 211 -4.91 2.77 -10.56
C GLY A 211 -5.70 1.55 -10.12
N LEU A 212 -6.63 1.70 -9.17
CA LEU A 212 -7.44 0.60 -8.68
C LEU A 212 -8.24 -0.09 -9.78
N ALA A 213 -8.86 0.66 -10.71
CA ALA A 213 -9.60 0.07 -11.84
C ALA A 213 -8.75 -0.92 -12.64
N ARG A 214 -7.47 -0.60 -12.86
CA ARG A 214 -6.53 -1.47 -13.58
C ARG A 214 -6.22 -2.71 -12.75
N GLU A 215 -5.95 -2.55 -11.47
CA GLU A 215 -5.68 -3.67 -10.56
C GLU A 215 -6.89 -4.61 -10.45
N LEU A 216 -8.11 -4.09 -10.41
CA LEU A 216 -9.34 -4.90 -10.43
C LEU A 216 -9.47 -5.74 -11.71
N ALA A 217 -8.92 -5.27 -12.82
CA ALA A 217 -8.96 -5.98 -14.09
C ALA A 217 -7.81 -6.98 -14.28
N THR A 218 -6.69 -6.83 -13.55
CA THR A 218 -5.43 -7.52 -13.88
C THR A 218 -4.73 -8.19 -12.70
N ASN A 219 -4.96 -7.74 -11.46
CA ASN A 219 -4.27 -8.29 -10.30
C ASN A 219 -4.94 -9.60 -9.84
N PRO A 220 -4.29 -10.78 -9.95
CA PRO A 220 -4.92 -12.06 -9.63
C PRO A 220 -5.35 -12.17 -8.15
N PHE A 221 -4.75 -11.40 -7.25
CA PHE A 221 -5.11 -11.39 -5.84
C PHE A 221 -6.40 -10.60 -5.56
N LEU A 222 -6.73 -9.59 -6.37
CA LEU A 222 -8.00 -8.88 -6.32
C LEU A 222 -9.10 -9.59 -7.12
N ARG A 223 -8.73 -10.56 -7.97
CA ARG A 223 -9.62 -11.28 -8.87
C ARG A 223 -9.96 -12.70 -8.41
N ALA A 224 -9.58 -13.06 -7.19
CA ALA A 224 -9.84 -14.41 -6.65
C ALA A 224 -11.33 -14.79 -6.56
N ASP A 225 -12.25 -13.83 -6.71
CA ASP A 225 -13.70 -14.05 -6.80
C ASP A 225 -14.22 -14.20 -8.25
N VAL A 226 -13.35 -14.14 -9.26
CA VAL A 226 -13.73 -14.38 -10.66
C VAL A 226 -13.95 -15.86 -10.89
N PRO A 227 -15.13 -16.30 -11.38
CA PRO A 227 -15.48 -17.73 -11.48
C PRO A 227 -14.50 -18.56 -12.33
N GLU A 228 -14.01 -17.99 -13.44
CA GLU A 228 -13.05 -18.64 -14.33
C GLU A 228 -11.71 -18.87 -13.63
N LEU A 229 -11.25 -17.89 -12.83
CA LEU A 229 -10.02 -18.02 -12.07
C LEU A 229 -10.18 -19.02 -10.92
N GLN A 230 -11.32 -19.03 -10.25
CA GLN A 230 -11.64 -20.04 -9.22
C GLN A 230 -11.61 -21.46 -9.80
N ALA A 231 -12.21 -21.66 -10.96
CA ALA A 231 -12.20 -22.95 -11.65
C ALA A 231 -10.77 -23.37 -12.05
N ALA A 232 -9.97 -22.44 -12.59
CA ALA A 232 -8.59 -22.69 -12.98
C ALA A 232 -7.69 -23.04 -11.77
N MET A 233 -7.97 -22.46 -10.60
CA MET A 233 -7.26 -22.75 -9.35
C MET A 233 -7.79 -24.00 -8.62
N GLY A 234 -8.89 -24.60 -9.07
CA GLY A 234 -9.49 -25.79 -8.46
C GLY A 234 -10.40 -25.50 -7.26
N HIS A 235 -10.84 -24.26 -7.09
CA HIS A 235 -11.64 -23.78 -5.94
C HIS A 235 -12.93 -23.10 -6.39
N ALA A 236 -13.66 -23.69 -7.36
CA ALA A 236 -14.89 -23.11 -7.89
C ALA A 236 -15.89 -22.76 -6.77
N GLY A 237 -16.33 -21.50 -6.70
CA GLY A 237 -17.27 -21.00 -5.69
C GLY A 237 -16.62 -20.59 -4.36
N ASP A 238 -15.29 -20.69 -4.22
CA ASP A 238 -14.56 -20.33 -2.99
C ASP A 238 -13.42 -19.35 -3.29
N ALA A 239 -13.72 -18.06 -3.14
CA ALA A 239 -12.78 -16.97 -3.39
C ALA A 239 -11.62 -16.97 -2.38
N ALA A 240 -11.88 -17.29 -1.11
CA ALA A 240 -10.84 -17.29 -0.09
C ALA A 240 -9.84 -18.44 -0.31
N ALA A 241 -10.31 -19.63 -0.68
CA ALA A 241 -9.43 -20.73 -1.05
C ALA A 241 -8.66 -20.45 -2.34
N THR A 242 -9.30 -19.80 -3.34
CA THR A 242 -8.64 -19.34 -4.57
C THR A 242 -7.53 -18.36 -4.27
N PHE A 243 -7.77 -17.35 -3.44
CA PHE A 243 -6.76 -16.41 -2.98
C PHE A 243 -5.59 -17.14 -2.29
N GLY A 244 -5.91 -18.06 -1.37
CA GLY A 244 -4.90 -18.85 -0.66
C GLY A 244 -4.02 -19.70 -1.58
N GLU A 245 -4.61 -20.33 -2.61
CA GLU A 245 -3.86 -21.08 -3.62
C GLU A 245 -2.93 -20.16 -4.43
N ILE A 246 -3.43 -19.01 -4.91
CA ILE A 246 -2.63 -18.04 -5.65
C ILE A 246 -1.48 -17.53 -4.78
N ARG A 247 -1.74 -17.14 -3.50
CA ARG A 247 -0.70 -16.65 -2.60
C ARG A 247 0.35 -17.75 -2.31
N GLY A 248 -0.10 -18.97 -2.05
CA GLY A 248 0.79 -20.12 -1.85
C GLY A 248 1.66 -20.44 -3.06
N ARG A 249 1.14 -20.27 -4.30
CA ARG A 249 1.96 -20.37 -5.53
C ARG A 249 3.01 -19.27 -5.58
N LYS A 250 2.62 -18.04 -5.28
CA LYS A 250 3.55 -16.89 -5.27
C LYS A 250 4.67 -17.04 -4.24
N ASP A 251 4.38 -17.67 -3.09
CA ASP A 251 5.39 -17.88 -2.04
C ASP A 251 6.46 -18.91 -2.44
N ARG A 252 6.16 -19.75 -3.44
CA ARG A 252 7.08 -20.76 -4.02
C ARG A 252 7.69 -20.35 -5.36
N PHE A 253 7.26 -19.23 -5.93
CA PHE A 253 7.72 -18.69 -7.21
C PHE A 253 9.02 -17.89 -7.04
#